data_36add2ee76e6f090cc4678f08ce5cf33
#
_entry.id   36add2ee76e6f090cc4678f08ce5cf33
#
_cell.length_a   1.000
_cell.length_b   1.000
_cell.length_c   1.000
_cell.angle_alpha   90.00
_cell.angle_beta   90.00
_cell.angle_gamma   90.00
#
_symmetry.space_group_name_H-M   'P 1'
#
loop_
_entity.id
_entity.type
_entity.pdbx_description
1 polymer ?
#
loop_
_entity_poly.entity_id
_entity_poly.type
_entity_poly.pdbx_seq_one_letter_code
_entity_poly.pdbx_strand_id
1 'polypeptide(L)'
;LYTSGTTGRSKGAMMSHKNLLSNAQTLCELWQITGSDTLIHALPIFHTHGLFVAMNTSLLAGAKVRLMEKFNVDAVLEALPKATMMMGVPTFYTRLLSETAFNKAVTANMRVFISGSAPLLAETHIAFEHRTGHRILERYGMTETNMITSNPYEGNRVAGTVGYPLPNTEVKITSPETGETLPATEIGVIEIRGDNVFQGYWKMPE
;
A
#
# COMPACT_ATOMS: atom_id res chain seq x y z
N LEU A 1 -6.36 -0.81 -16.10
CA LEU A 1 -5.79 0.42 -15.52
C LEU A 1 -4.54 0.83 -16.28
N TYR A 2 -4.30 2.14 -16.42
CA TYR A 2 -3.12 2.64 -17.15
C TYR A 2 -2.00 3.00 -16.19
N THR A 3 -0.77 2.66 -16.57
CA THR A 3 0.47 3.04 -15.87
C THR A 3 1.25 4.04 -16.71
N SER A 4 1.94 4.96 -16.05
CA SER A 4 2.70 6.03 -16.72
C SER A 4 3.98 5.58 -17.40
N GLY A 5 4.31 4.31 -17.47
CA GLY A 5 5.48 3.72 -18.14
C GLY A 5 6.75 4.59 -18.13
N THR A 6 7.89 4.02 -17.84
CA THR A 6 9.20 4.72 -17.86
C THR A 6 9.60 5.25 -19.25
N THR A 7 8.91 4.85 -20.31
CA THR A 7 9.19 5.19 -21.72
C THR A 7 8.24 6.25 -22.30
N GLY A 8 7.50 6.98 -21.48
CA GLY A 8 6.71 8.14 -21.89
C GLY A 8 5.32 7.85 -22.47
N ARG A 9 4.98 6.62 -22.87
CA ARG A 9 3.63 6.26 -23.33
C ARG A 9 2.90 5.42 -22.28
N SER A 10 1.70 5.83 -21.89
CA SER A 10 0.88 5.07 -20.93
C SER A 10 0.56 3.67 -21.47
N LYS A 11 0.74 2.66 -20.61
CA LYS A 11 0.47 1.25 -20.93
C LYS A 11 -0.76 0.78 -20.15
N GLY A 12 -1.68 0.11 -20.81
CA GLY A 12 -2.87 -0.44 -20.19
C GLY A 12 -2.60 -1.82 -19.60
N ALA A 13 -2.45 -1.93 -18.28
CA ALA A 13 -2.32 -3.22 -17.62
C ALA A 13 -3.66 -3.96 -17.60
N MET A 14 -3.71 -5.19 -18.12
CA MET A 14 -4.88 -6.05 -18.16
C MET A 14 -4.95 -6.87 -16.86
N MET A 15 -5.85 -6.49 -15.96
CA MET A 15 -6.10 -7.19 -14.71
C MET A 15 -7.36 -8.03 -14.81
N SER A 16 -7.28 -9.32 -14.51
CA SER A 16 -8.45 -10.18 -14.37
C SER A 16 -9.14 -9.97 -13.02
N HIS A 17 -10.41 -10.37 -12.92
CA HIS A 17 -11.11 -10.40 -11.61
C HIS A 17 -10.36 -11.28 -10.60
N LYS A 18 -9.73 -12.38 -11.06
CA LYS A 18 -8.93 -13.25 -10.19
C LYS A 18 -7.73 -12.52 -9.61
N ASN A 19 -6.99 -11.75 -10.43
CA ASN A 19 -5.84 -10.97 -9.95
C ASN A 19 -6.26 -9.98 -8.85
N LEU A 20 -7.37 -9.27 -9.05
CA LEU A 20 -7.86 -8.27 -8.11
C LEU A 20 -8.41 -8.92 -6.83
N LEU A 21 -9.20 -9.99 -6.96
CA LEU A 21 -9.84 -10.64 -5.82
C LEU A 21 -8.83 -11.35 -4.94
N SER A 22 -7.90 -12.14 -5.51
CA SER A 22 -6.88 -12.84 -4.74
C SER A 22 -6.03 -11.89 -3.91
N ASN A 23 -5.61 -10.78 -4.51
CA ASN A 23 -4.82 -9.79 -3.78
C ASN A 23 -5.63 -9.09 -2.69
N ALA A 24 -6.88 -8.71 -2.96
CA ALA A 24 -7.75 -8.07 -1.97
C ALA A 24 -8.07 -9.00 -0.79
N GLN A 25 -8.33 -10.29 -1.03
CA GLN A 25 -8.53 -11.29 0.02
C GLN A 25 -7.31 -11.43 0.91
N THR A 26 -6.12 -11.63 0.31
CA THR A 26 -4.86 -11.72 1.03
C THR A 26 -4.60 -10.50 1.91
N LEU A 27 -4.87 -9.29 1.38
CA LEU A 27 -4.67 -8.05 2.14
C LEU A 27 -5.68 -7.89 3.27
N CYS A 28 -6.96 -8.28 3.07
CA CYS A 28 -7.96 -8.28 4.14
C CYS A 28 -7.53 -9.17 5.31
N GLU A 29 -7.07 -10.38 5.01
CA GLU A 29 -6.60 -11.32 6.03
C GLU A 29 -5.34 -10.80 6.73
N LEU A 30 -4.33 -10.40 5.95
CA LEU A 30 -3.03 -9.97 6.48
C LEU A 30 -3.13 -8.69 7.33
N TRP A 31 -3.96 -7.74 6.92
CA TRP A 31 -4.17 -6.48 7.65
C TRP A 31 -5.35 -6.51 8.60
N GLN A 32 -6.00 -7.68 8.74
CA GLN A 32 -7.14 -7.92 9.61
C GLN A 32 -8.28 -6.91 9.37
N ILE A 33 -8.58 -6.61 8.10
CA ILE A 33 -9.64 -5.67 7.75
C ILE A 33 -11.01 -6.36 7.93
N THR A 34 -11.90 -5.70 8.66
CA THR A 34 -13.22 -6.22 9.00
C THR A 34 -14.33 -5.20 8.77
N GLY A 35 -15.59 -5.63 8.85
CA GLY A 35 -16.76 -4.74 8.76
C GLY A 35 -16.89 -3.71 9.89
N SER A 36 -16.11 -3.84 10.96
CA SER A 36 -16.04 -2.84 12.03
C SER A 36 -15.13 -1.66 11.71
N ASP A 37 -14.30 -1.78 10.65
CA ASP A 37 -13.36 -0.74 10.27
C ASP A 37 -14.01 0.46 9.59
N THR A 38 -13.35 1.58 9.73
CA THR A 38 -13.63 2.81 9.00
C THR A 38 -12.33 3.34 8.38
N LEU A 39 -12.26 3.30 7.05
CA LEU A 39 -11.10 3.79 6.29
C LEU A 39 -11.23 5.27 5.96
N ILE A 40 -10.21 6.06 6.30
CA ILE A 40 -10.00 7.39 5.68
C ILE A 40 -9.36 7.17 4.31
N HIS A 41 -10.08 7.53 3.25
CA HIS A 41 -9.66 7.33 1.86
C HIS A 41 -9.58 8.67 1.11
N ALA A 42 -8.36 9.18 0.98
CA ALA A 42 -8.03 10.41 0.25
C ALA A 42 -7.12 10.16 -0.98
N LEU A 43 -6.94 8.88 -1.34
CA LEU A 43 -6.13 8.48 -2.50
C LEU A 43 -6.92 8.63 -3.80
N PRO A 44 -6.26 8.96 -4.92
CA PRO A 44 -6.90 8.97 -6.23
C PRO A 44 -7.45 7.59 -6.61
N ILE A 45 -8.73 7.53 -6.99
CA ILE A 45 -9.38 6.27 -7.42
C ILE A 45 -9.01 5.82 -8.84
N PHE A 46 -8.21 6.60 -9.56
CA PHE A 46 -7.66 6.21 -10.86
C PHE A 46 -6.28 5.54 -10.77
N HIS A 47 -5.77 5.30 -9.55
CA HIS A 47 -4.56 4.52 -9.26
C HIS A 47 -4.89 3.23 -8.53
N THR A 48 -4.06 2.20 -8.77
CA THR A 48 -4.16 0.88 -8.10
C THR A 48 -4.32 1.01 -6.58
N HIS A 49 -3.55 1.86 -5.93
CA HIS A 49 -3.62 2.04 -4.48
C HIS A 49 -5.02 2.50 -4.02
N GLY A 50 -5.59 3.51 -4.66
CA GLY A 50 -6.90 4.02 -4.28
C GLY A 50 -8.04 3.08 -4.67
N LEU A 51 -8.01 2.55 -5.91
CA LEU A 51 -9.10 1.74 -6.45
C LEU A 51 -9.01 0.28 -5.99
N PHE A 52 -7.91 -0.40 -6.29
CA PHE A 52 -7.84 -1.85 -6.10
C PHE A 52 -7.36 -2.27 -4.70
N VAL A 53 -6.59 -1.43 -4.03
CA VAL A 53 -6.17 -1.74 -2.66
C VAL A 53 -7.17 -1.17 -1.67
N ALA A 54 -7.31 0.16 -1.57
CA ALA A 54 -8.13 0.79 -0.55
C ALA A 54 -9.63 0.46 -0.69
N MET A 55 -10.21 0.62 -1.89
CA MET A 55 -11.64 0.37 -2.09
C MET A 55 -11.97 -1.12 -2.07
N ASN A 56 -11.24 -1.97 -2.83
CA ASN A 56 -11.58 -3.39 -2.91
C ASN A 56 -11.48 -4.10 -1.56
N THR A 57 -10.42 -3.82 -0.77
CA THR A 57 -10.29 -4.44 0.56
C THR A 57 -11.41 -3.98 1.50
N SER A 58 -11.76 -2.69 1.46
CA SER A 58 -12.83 -2.16 2.30
C SER A 58 -14.21 -2.73 1.91
N LEU A 59 -14.52 -2.81 0.61
CA LEU A 59 -15.78 -3.36 0.13
C LEU A 59 -15.88 -4.86 0.42
N LEU A 60 -14.80 -5.61 0.20
CA LEU A 60 -14.77 -7.06 0.46
C LEU A 60 -14.98 -7.36 1.94
N ALA A 61 -14.38 -6.58 2.83
CA ALA A 61 -14.52 -6.74 4.27
C ALA A 61 -15.84 -6.16 4.84
N GLY A 62 -16.62 -5.43 4.05
CA GLY A 62 -17.81 -4.71 4.53
C GLY A 62 -17.47 -3.51 5.42
N ALA A 63 -16.25 -2.97 5.31
CA ALA A 63 -15.78 -1.82 6.07
C ALA A 63 -16.42 -0.51 5.57
N LYS A 64 -16.52 0.47 6.46
CA LYS A 64 -16.95 1.82 6.09
C LYS A 64 -15.81 2.58 5.42
N VAL A 65 -16.15 3.40 4.43
CA VAL A 65 -15.18 4.26 3.73
C VAL A 65 -15.61 5.72 3.87
N ARG A 66 -14.76 6.53 4.51
CA ARG A 66 -14.86 7.98 4.47
C ARG A 66 -14.06 8.49 3.27
N LEU A 67 -14.73 8.55 2.13
CA LEU A 67 -14.13 9.01 0.88
C LEU A 67 -13.99 10.53 0.91
N MET A 68 -12.80 11.01 0.56
CA MET A 68 -12.46 12.42 0.40
C MET A 68 -12.09 12.68 -1.07
N GLU A 69 -12.54 13.79 -1.64
CA GLU A 69 -12.21 14.18 -3.01
C GLU A 69 -10.70 14.27 -3.25
N LYS A 70 -9.98 14.81 -2.25
CA LYS A 70 -8.53 14.93 -2.22
C LYS A 70 -8.02 14.94 -0.78
N PHE A 71 -6.73 14.70 -0.61
CA PHE A 71 -6.09 14.83 0.69
C PHE A 71 -6.13 16.31 1.17
N ASN A 72 -6.75 16.51 2.32
CA ASN A 72 -6.78 17.76 3.06
C ASN A 72 -6.46 17.48 4.53
N VAL A 73 -5.48 18.17 5.09
CA VAL A 73 -4.98 17.88 6.44
C VAL A 73 -6.05 18.08 7.49
N ASP A 74 -6.78 19.19 7.44
CA ASP A 74 -7.82 19.51 8.44
C ASP A 74 -8.95 18.51 8.40
N ALA A 75 -9.41 18.13 7.20
CA ALA A 75 -10.45 17.10 7.04
C ALA A 75 -10.00 15.72 7.53
N VAL A 76 -8.72 15.38 7.35
CA VAL A 76 -8.15 14.13 7.90
C VAL A 76 -8.09 14.19 9.42
N LEU A 77 -7.59 15.29 10.01
CA LEU A 77 -7.54 15.48 11.46
C LEU A 77 -8.93 15.36 12.10
N GLU A 78 -9.96 15.94 11.48
CA GLU A 78 -11.35 15.81 11.92
C GLU A 78 -11.87 14.35 11.83
N ALA A 79 -11.39 13.60 10.83
CA ALA A 79 -11.83 12.21 10.59
C ALA A 79 -11.18 11.19 11.53
N LEU A 80 -9.91 11.40 11.91
CA LEU A 80 -9.10 10.44 12.67
C LEU A 80 -9.78 9.87 13.93
N PRO A 81 -10.43 10.68 14.79
CA PRO A 81 -11.08 10.16 16.00
C PRO A 81 -12.26 9.19 15.72
N LYS A 82 -12.78 9.18 14.48
CA LYS A 82 -13.95 8.36 14.07
C LYS A 82 -13.56 7.26 13.08
N ALA A 83 -12.27 7.09 12.83
CA ALA A 83 -11.72 6.11 11.89
C ALA A 83 -10.82 5.10 12.60
N THR A 84 -10.55 3.98 11.94
CA THR A 84 -9.66 2.92 12.45
C THR A 84 -8.47 2.69 11.51
N MET A 85 -8.61 3.06 10.25
CA MET A 85 -7.59 2.84 9.22
C MET A 85 -7.38 4.08 8.37
N MET A 86 -6.15 4.27 7.91
CA MET A 86 -5.83 5.23 6.86
C MET A 86 -4.81 4.62 5.90
N MET A 87 -5.07 4.73 4.60
CA MET A 87 -4.11 4.40 3.56
C MET A 87 -3.65 5.68 2.87
N GLY A 88 -2.35 5.81 2.68
CA GLY A 88 -1.77 7.03 2.13
C GLY A 88 -0.44 6.83 1.42
N VAL A 89 0.03 7.89 0.81
CA VAL A 89 1.39 8.02 0.28
C VAL A 89 2.27 8.74 1.32
N PRO A 90 3.61 8.60 1.26
CA PRO A 90 4.51 9.22 2.24
C PRO A 90 4.26 10.71 2.49
N THR A 91 3.94 11.47 1.44
CA THR A 91 3.66 12.90 1.54
C THR A 91 2.42 13.24 2.39
N PHE A 92 1.45 12.32 2.53
CA PHE A 92 0.32 12.53 3.45
C PHE A 92 0.81 12.54 4.89
N TYR A 93 1.68 11.62 5.23
CA TYR A 93 2.23 11.47 6.59
C TYR A 93 3.18 12.61 6.96
N THR A 94 4.04 13.06 6.04
CA THR A 94 4.89 14.23 6.28
C THR A 94 4.07 15.50 6.51
N ARG A 95 2.99 15.70 5.75
CA ARG A 95 2.08 16.83 5.93
C ARG A 95 1.31 16.77 7.25
N LEU A 96 0.86 15.58 7.67
CA LEU A 96 0.24 15.41 8.98
C LEU A 96 1.23 15.68 10.12
N LEU A 97 2.48 15.24 9.99
CA LEU A 97 3.53 15.50 10.99
C LEU A 97 3.87 16.98 11.14
N SER A 98 3.61 17.81 10.14
CA SER A 98 3.79 19.27 10.24
C SER A 98 2.76 19.93 11.16
N GLU A 99 1.66 19.25 11.47
CA GLU A 99 0.59 19.78 12.30
C GLU A 99 0.76 19.40 13.77
N THR A 100 0.70 20.38 14.66
CA THR A 100 0.79 20.13 16.11
C THR A 100 -0.42 19.36 16.65
N ALA A 101 -1.58 19.53 16.00
CA ALA A 101 -2.81 18.80 16.32
C ALA A 101 -2.72 17.30 16.00
N PHE A 102 -1.81 16.88 15.12
CA PHE A 102 -1.57 15.48 14.82
C PHE A 102 -0.71 14.83 15.91
N ASN A 103 -1.35 14.16 16.84
CA ASN A 103 -0.72 13.60 18.04
C ASN A 103 -1.38 12.30 18.48
N LYS A 104 -0.87 11.71 19.55
CA LYS A 104 -1.36 10.45 20.12
C LYS A 104 -2.84 10.49 20.50
N ALA A 105 -3.36 11.63 20.95
CA ALA A 105 -4.76 11.74 21.37
C ALA A 105 -5.71 11.65 20.16
N VAL A 106 -5.42 12.38 19.08
CA VAL A 106 -6.27 12.39 17.89
C VAL A 106 -6.22 11.06 17.12
N THR A 107 -5.13 10.30 17.27
CA THR A 107 -4.94 9.00 16.62
C THR A 107 -5.31 7.79 17.50
N ALA A 108 -5.84 8.02 18.71
CA ALA A 108 -6.07 6.97 19.70
C ALA A 108 -7.03 5.85 19.22
N ASN A 109 -7.96 6.16 18.33
CA ASN A 109 -8.90 5.18 17.75
C ASN A 109 -8.36 4.45 16.51
N MET A 110 -7.24 4.93 15.98
CA MET A 110 -6.62 4.30 14.81
C MET A 110 -5.92 3.01 15.22
N ARG A 111 -6.01 1.98 14.36
CA ARG A 111 -5.28 0.72 14.55
C ARG A 111 -4.17 0.51 13.52
N VAL A 112 -4.30 1.11 12.33
CA VAL A 112 -3.28 0.98 11.29
C VAL A 112 -3.23 2.19 10.36
N PHE A 113 -2.01 2.59 10.05
CA PHE A 113 -1.66 3.50 8.98
C PHE A 113 -0.82 2.73 7.95
N ILE A 114 -1.24 2.74 6.69
CA ILE A 114 -0.60 1.98 5.61
C ILE A 114 0.00 2.95 4.60
N SER A 115 1.28 2.78 4.28
CA SER A 115 2.00 3.60 3.30
C SER A 115 2.46 2.81 2.10
N GLY A 116 2.48 3.46 0.93
CA GLY A 116 3.07 2.91 -0.27
C GLY A 116 2.96 3.85 -1.47
N SER A 117 3.22 3.32 -2.66
CA SER A 117 3.31 4.04 -3.95
C SER A 117 4.53 4.97 -4.08
N ALA A 118 5.32 5.12 -3.03
CA ALA A 118 6.63 5.77 -2.99
C ALA A 118 7.39 5.27 -1.75
N PRO A 119 8.73 5.34 -1.73
CA PRO A 119 9.51 5.02 -0.54
C PRO A 119 9.18 5.96 0.62
N LEU A 120 8.96 5.40 1.80
CA LEU A 120 8.84 6.16 3.04
C LEU A 120 10.24 6.26 3.69
N LEU A 121 10.67 7.48 3.98
CA LEU A 121 11.95 7.68 4.66
C LEU A 121 11.88 7.11 6.10
N ALA A 122 12.94 6.42 6.51
CA ALA A 122 13.03 5.86 7.87
C ALA A 122 12.84 6.91 8.96
N GLU A 123 13.39 8.11 8.76
CA GLU A 123 13.20 9.26 9.66
C GLU A 123 11.73 9.68 9.79
N THR A 124 10.95 9.65 8.69
CA THR A 124 9.50 9.93 8.72
C THR A 124 8.76 8.87 9.51
N HIS A 125 9.10 7.59 9.32
CA HIS A 125 8.51 6.48 10.07
C HIS A 125 8.78 6.64 11.58
N ILE A 126 10.02 6.93 11.96
CA ILE A 126 10.43 7.13 13.36
C ILE A 126 9.71 8.35 13.97
N ALA A 127 9.69 9.49 13.24
CA ALA A 127 8.99 10.69 13.70
C ALA A 127 7.49 10.44 13.89
N PHE A 128 6.88 9.65 13.02
CA PHE A 128 5.47 9.26 13.10
C PHE A 128 5.19 8.42 14.35
N GLU A 129 6.04 7.43 14.63
CA GLU A 129 5.93 6.59 15.84
C GLU A 129 6.06 7.45 17.10
N HIS A 130 7.05 8.33 17.17
CA HIS A 130 7.23 9.24 18.30
C HIS A 130 6.02 10.14 18.54
N ARG A 131 5.41 10.65 17.46
CA ARG A 131 4.29 11.59 17.52
C ARG A 131 2.97 10.92 17.90
N THR A 132 2.72 9.71 17.40
CA THR A 132 1.41 9.06 17.48
C THR A 132 1.39 7.78 18.31
N GLY A 133 2.53 7.14 18.52
CA GLY A 133 2.65 5.80 19.08
C GLY A 133 2.35 4.68 18.07
N HIS A 134 2.05 5.00 16.81
CA HIS A 134 1.82 4.02 15.75
C HIS A 134 3.04 3.87 14.84
N ARG A 135 3.33 2.65 14.42
CA ARG A 135 4.27 2.37 13.35
C ARG A 135 3.52 2.26 12.03
N ILE A 136 3.96 2.97 11.01
CA ILE A 136 3.37 2.88 9.68
C ILE A 136 3.65 1.50 9.10
N LEU A 137 2.63 0.87 8.52
CA LEU A 137 2.75 -0.37 7.79
C LEU A 137 3.12 -0.04 6.34
N GLU A 138 4.39 -0.21 5.99
CA GLU A 138 4.85 -0.05 4.62
C GLU A 138 4.61 -1.32 3.81
N ARG A 139 4.27 -1.14 2.55
CA ARG A 139 4.06 -2.22 1.59
C ARG A 139 4.54 -1.78 0.21
N TYR A 140 4.83 -2.75 -0.66
CA TYR A 140 5.24 -2.50 -2.03
C TYR A 140 4.35 -3.25 -3.02
N GLY A 141 4.17 -2.63 -4.18
CA GLY A 141 3.43 -3.15 -5.30
C GLY A 141 3.42 -2.17 -6.46
N MET A 142 2.88 -2.60 -7.58
CA MET A 142 2.80 -1.83 -8.81
C MET A 142 1.49 -2.14 -9.53
N THR A 143 1.18 -1.40 -10.58
CA THR A 143 -0.08 -1.57 -11.33
C THR A 143 -0.20 -2.98 -11.89
N GLU A 144 0.89 -3.56 -12.33
CA GLU A 144 0.98 -4.87 -12.98
C GLU A 144 0.79 -6.06 -12.03
N THR A 145 0.89 -5.82 -10.72
CA THR A 145 0.90 -6.91 -9.71
C THR A 145 0.00 -6.64 -8.52
N ASN A 146 -0.64 -5.46 -8.43
CA ASN A 146 -1.17 -4.96 -7.17
C ASN A 146 -0.10 -5.03 -6.07
N MET A 147 -0.41 -5.54 -4.88
CA MET A 147 0.56 -5.64 -3.80
C MET A 147 1.37 -6.93 -3.89
N ILE A 148 2.65 -6.82 -3.63
CA ILE A 148 3.65 -7.88 -3.71
C ILE A 148 4.16 -8.24 -2.32
N THR A 149 4.49 -7.21 -1.52
CA THR A 149 5.02 -7.36 -0.16
C THR A 149 4.28 -6.47 0.83
N SER A 150 4.38 -6.80 2.10
CA SER A 150 3.88 -5.98 3.20
C SER A 150 4.69 -6.21 4.47
N ASN A 151 4.92 -5.16 5.24
CA ASN A 151 5.27 -5.32 6.64
C ASN A 151 4.12 -6.01 7.39
N PRO A 152 4.39 -6.74 8.48
CA PRO A 152 3.37 -7.46 9.21
C PRO A 152 2.38 -6.52 9.92
N TYR A 153 1.13 -6.96 10.04
CA TYR A 153 0.15 -6.25 10.85
C TYR A 153 0.50 -6.37 12.34
N GLU A 154 0.80 -7.59 12.78
CA GLU A 154 1.31 -7.86 14.13
C GLU A 154 2.83 -7.96 14.12
N GLY A 155 3.48 -7.48 15.17
CA GLY A 155 4.93 -7.58 15.33
C GLY A 155 5.72 -6.37 14.83
N ASN A 156 6.96 -6.59 14.42
CA ASN A 156 7.88 -5.52 14.12
C ASN A 156 7.76 -5.02 12.67
N ARG A 157 7.45 -3.74 12.49
CA ARG A 157 7.50 -3.03 11.22
C ARG A 157 8.82 -2.27 11.13
N VAL A 158 9.69 -2.72 10.23
CA VAL A 158 11.05 -2.17 10.13
C VAL A 158 11.05 -0.98 9.17
N ALA A 159 11.39 0.18 9.68
CA ALA A 159 11.48 1.42 8.89
C ALA A 159 12.43 1.26 7.69
N GLY A 160 12.04 1.78 6.52
CA GLY A 160 12.83 1.68 5.30
C GLY A 160 12.77 0.32 4.61
N THR A 161 11.87 -0.58 5.05
CA THR A 161 11.63 -1.86 4.39
C THR A 161 10.18 -1.99 3.95
N VAL A 162 9.95 -2.79 2.92
CA VAL A 162 8.59 -3.07 2.40
C VAL A 162 8.04 -4.41 2.91
N GLY A 163 8.71 -5.02 3.87
CA GLY A 163 8.28 -6.27 4.51
C GLY A 163 8.56 -7.52 3.68
N TYR A 164 7.70 -8.52 3.85
CA TYR A 164 7.84 -9.86 3.27
C TYR A 164 6.89 -10.06 2.10
N PRO A 165 7.17 -11.00 1.19
CA PRO A 165 6.22 -11.42 0.15
C PRO A 165 4.86 -11.76 0.76
N LEU A 166 3.79 -11.38 0.06
CA LEU A 166 2.44 -11.75 0.45
C LEU A 166 2.23 -13.26 0.34
N PRO A 167 1.34 -13.85 1.14
CA PRO A 167 0.90 -15.23 0.93
C PRO A 167 0.51 -15.46 -0.54
N ASN A 168 0.92 -16.62 -1.09
CA ASN A 168 0.71 -17.00 -2.49
C ASN A 168 1.39 -16.09 -3.54
N THR A 169 2.35 -15.27 -3.12
CA THR A 169 3.20 -14.47 -4.02
C THR A 169 4.65 -14.88 -3.81
N GLU A 170 5.27 -15.39 -4.85
CA GLU A 170 6.70 -15.71 -4.84
C GLU A 170 7.49 -14.51 -5.37
N VAL A 171 8.57 -14.19 -4.67
CA VAL A 171 9.48 -13.10 -5.02
C VAL A 171 10.90 -13.61 -4.99
N LYS A 172 11.67 -13.35 -6.04
CA LYS A 172 13.12 -13.55 -6.05
C LYS A 172 13.83 -12.33 -6.64
N ILE A 173 15.08 -12.18 -6.28
CA ILE A 173 15.96 -11.16 -6.85
C ILE A 173 16.96 -11.86 -7.75
N THR A 174 17.05 -11.45 -9.00
CA THR A 174 17.90 -12.08 -10.00
C THR A 174 18.90 -11.09 -10.60
N SER A 175 20.03 -11.64 -11.05
CA SER A 175 20.99 -10.88 -11.85
C SER A 175 20.36 -10.47 -13.19
N PRO A 176 20.42 -9.20 -13.56
CA PRO A 176 19.92 -8.74 -14.87
C PRO A 176 20.71 -9.32 -16.05
N GLU A 177 21.93 -9.84 -15.79
CA GLU A 177 22.84 -10.36 -16.82
C GLU A 177 22.66 -11.86 -17.02
N THR A 178 22.55 -12.63 -15.92
CA THR A 178 22.53 -14.11 -15.97
C THR A 178 21.16 -14.71 -15.70
N GLY A 179 20.23 -13.96 -15.06
CA GLY A 179 18.95 -14.48 -14.59
C GLY A 179 19.04 -15.37 -13.35
N GLU A 180 20.24 -15.58 -12.82
CA GLU A 180 20.44 -16.40 -11.60
C GLU A 180 19.95 -15.65 -10.36
N THR A 181 19.44 -16.41 -9.39
CA THR A 181 19.02 -15.81 -8.10
C THR A 181 20.22 -15.29 -7.34
N LEU A 182 20.14 -14.03 -6.93
CA LEU A 182 21.18 -13.36 -6.16
C LEU A 182 21.07 -13.66 -4.66
N PRO A 183 22.20 -13.68 -3.93
CA PRO A 183 22.22 -13.74 -2.49
C PRO A 183 21.50 -12.54 -1.86
N ALA A 184 21.06 -12.69 -0.59
CA ALA A 184 20.57 -11.57 0.19
C ALA A 184 21.61 -10.45 0.26
N THR A 185 21.14 -9.18 0.21
CA THR A 185 21.95 -7.94 0.19
C THR A 185 22.47 -7.51 -1.18
N GLU A 186 22.36 -8.32 -2.21
CA GLU A 186 22.70 -7.90 -3.56
C GLU A 186 21.51 -7.25 -4.27
N ILE A 187 21.82 -6.26 -5.11
CA ILE A 187 20.83 -5.51 -5.89
C ILE A 187 20.61 -6.20 -7.23
N GLY A 188 19.34 -6.45 -7.58
CA GLY A 188 19.00 -7.10 -8.85
C GLY A 188 17.58 -6.78 -9.31
N VAL A 189 17.10 -7.57 -10.26
CA VAL A 189 15.75 -7.50 -10.82
C VAL A 189 14.79 -8.27 -9.92
N ILE A 190 13.64 -7.66 -9.60
CA ILE A 190 12.58 -8.32 -8.84
C ILE A 190 11.74 -9.16 -9.82
N GLU A 191 11.76 -10.47 -9.66
CA GLU A 191 10.86 -11.38 -10.36
C GLU A 191 9.73 -11.84 -9.44
N ILE A 192 8.51 -11.87 -9.98
CA ILE A 192 7.29 -12.12 -9.21
C ILE A 192 6.47 -13.20 -9.90
N ARG A 193 5.95 -14.14 -9.10
CA ARG A 193 4.97 -15.13 -9.54
C ARG A 193 3.83 -15.19 -8.53
N GLY A 194 2.60 -15.17 -9.03
CA GLY A 194 1.40 -15.28 -8.19
C GLY A 194 0.11 -14.96 -8.95
N ASP A 195 -1.01 -15.26 -8.32
CA ASP A 195 -2.34 -15.00 -8.87
C ASP A 195 -2.66 -13.50 -9.01
N ASN A 196 -1.88 -12.64 -8.38
CA ASN A 196 -1.98 -11.19 -8.44
C ASN A 196 -1.34 -10.57 -9.69
N VAL A 197 -0.51 -11.33 -10.43
CA VAL A 197 0.22 -10.82 -11.60
C VAL A 197 -0.73 -10.65 -12.80
N PHE A 198 -0.62 -9.52 -13.49
CA PHE A 198 -1.47 -9.12 -14.62
C PHE A 198 -1.33 -10.05 -15.85
N GLN A 199 -2.23 -9.89 -16.82
CA GLN A 199 -2.27 -10.70 -18.04
C GLN A 199 -1.41 -10.15 -19.18
N GLY A 200 -0.67 -9.06 -18.94
CA GLY A 200 0.09 -8.34 -19.96
C GLY A 200 -0.48 -6.95 -20.26
N TYR A 201 0.14 -6.25 -21.21
CA TYR A 201 -0.30 -4.92 -21.61
C TYR A 201 -1.28 -4.96 -22.77
N TRP A 202 -2.33 -4.15 -22.70
CA TRP A 202 -3.34 -4.03 -23.74
C TRP A 202 -2.75 -3.57 -25.07
N LYS A 203 -2.95 -4.36 -26.14
CA LYS A 203 -2.43 -4.11 -27.50
C LYS A 203 -0.92 -3.88 -27.58
N MET A 204 -0.17 -4.48 -26.68
CA MET A 204 1.29 -4.50 -26.69
C MET A 204 1.75 -5.95 -26.55
N PRO A 205 1.76 -6.74 -27.62
CA PRO A 205 2.39 -8.07 -27.60
C PRO A 205 3.89 -7.89 -27.32
N GLU A 206 4.44 -8.79 -26.56
CA GLU A 206 5.89 -8.86 -26.29
C GLU A 206 6.68 -9.12 -27.58
#